data_735e278d068dcf8421f7d7dfedb86d06
#
_entry.id   735e278d068dcf8421f7d7dfedb86d06
#
_cell.length_a   1.000
_cell.length_b   1.000
_cell.length_c   1.000
_cell.angle_alpha   90.00
_cell.angle_beta   90.00
_cell.angle_gamma   90.00
#
_symmetry.space_group_name_H-M   'P 1'
#
loop_
_entity.id
_entity.type
_entity.pdbx_description
1 polymer ?
#
loop_
_entity_poly.entity_id
_entity_poly.type
_entity_poly.pdbx_seq_one_letter_code
_entity_poly.pdbx_strand_id
1 'polypeptide(L)'
;MNIFLVVAANGKAGQKIVTELMARGLDVTVAVRQANKTQASQVIIKDLFDLTAADVSNFDVVIDAFGAWAPEALPQHTSSLEHLAAILAPNARLLVVGGAGSLYLDASHTAALKDSDGFPEAFKPLASAMGEGLARLRTLDVDWTYLSPAADFVADGEKKGHYVIEGEVLTTDDKGVSQLSYADYATAVVDIATSGRYHRERVSVRW
;
A
#
# COMPACT_ATOMS: atom_id res chain seq x y z
N MET A 1 -19.38 -4.69 -10.58
CA MET A 1 -18.77 -5.06 -9.27
C MET A 1 -17.30 -5.22 -9.54
N ASN A 2 -16.44 -4.52 -8.83
CA ASN A 2 -14.99 -4.59 -9.07
C ASN A 2 -14.44 -5.95 -8.65
N ILE A 3 -13.49 -6.48 -9.43
CA ILE A 3 -12.74 -7.70 -9.14
C ILE A 3 -11.34 -7.29 -8.65
N PHE A 4 -10.93 -7.81 -7.51
CA PHE A 4 -9.71 -7.39 -6.82
C PHE A 4 -8.62 -8.45 -6.89
N LEU A 5 -7.38 -8.00 -7.14
CA LEU A 5 -6.16 -8.79 -6.94
C LEU A 5 -5.36 -8.17 -5.80
N VAL A 6 -4.99 -8.96 -4.79
CA VAL A 6 -4.04 -8.54 -3.76
C VAL A 6 -2.71 -9.26 -3.99
N VAL A 7 -1.70 -8.49 -4.35
CA VAL A 7 -0.33 -8.99 -4.60
C VAL A 7 0.45 -9.00 -3.29
N ALA A 8 1.29 -10.01 -3.09
CA ALA A 8 2.02 -10.27 -1.85
C ALA A 8 1.10 -10.42 -0.61
N ALA A 9 -0.07 -11.02 -0.81
CA ALA A 9 -1.15 -11.11 0.17
C ALA A 9 -0.80 -11.84 1.47
N ASN A 10 0.28 -12.64 1.49
CA ASN A 10 0.73 -13.35 2.69
C ASN A 10 1.40 -12.42 3.73
N GLY A 11 1.73 -11.17 3.37
CA GLY A 11 2.25 -10.18 4.30
C GLY A 11 1.21 -9.74 5.33
N LYS A 12 1.65 -9.11 6.43
CA LYS A 12 0.75 -8.67 7.51
C LYS A 12 -0.35 -7.70 7.01
N ALA A 13 0.01 -6.72 6.21
CA ALA A 13 -0.95 -5.79 5.61
C ALA A 13 -1.86 -6.48 4.60
N GLY A 14 -1.27 -7.31 3.72
CA GLY A 14 -2.01 -8.06 2.70
C GLY A 14 -3.09 -8.96 3.30
N GLN A 15 -2.79 -9.70 4.35
CA GLN A 15 -3.76 -10.56 5.04
C GLN A 15 -4.93 -9.75 5.62
N LYS A 16 -4.67 -8.56 6.22
CA LYS A 16 -5.74 -7.69 6.75
C LYS A 16 -6.61 -7.12 5.63
N ILE A 17 -6.01 -6.73 4.51
CA ILE A 17 -6.73 -6.23 3.33
C ILE A 17 -7.62 -7.32 2.73
N VAL A 18 -7.12 -8.53 2.57
CA VAL A 18 -7.91 -9.67 2.09
C VAL A 18 -9.08 -9.96 3.04
N THR A 19 -8.83 -9.97 4.35
CA THR A 19 -9.88 -10.16 5.36
C THR A 19 -10.98 -9.12 5.23
N GLU A 20 -10.61 -7.85 5.05
CA GLU A 20 -11.59 -6.76 4.91
C GLU A 20 -12.38 -6.85 3.59
N LEU A 21 -11.72 -7.16 2.46
CA LEU A 21 -12.40 -7.38 1.17
C LEU A 21 -13.44 -8.51 1.28
N MET A 22 -13.05 -9.64 1.86
CA MET A 22 -13.93 -10.79 2.04
C MET A 22 -15.09 -10.51 2.99
N ALA A 23 -14.84 -9.78 4.08
CA ALA A 23 -15.87 -9.38 5.04
C ALA A 23 -16.96 -8.51 4.39
N ARG A 24 -16.61 -7.78 3.31
CA ARG A 24 -17.56 -6.98 2.52
C ARG A 24 -18.21 -7.76 1.36
N GLY A 25 -17.91 -9.03 1.22
CA GLY A 25 -18.43 -9.87 0.13
C GLY A 25 -17.91 -9.49 -1.25
N LEU A 26 -16.71 -8.88 -1.31
CA LEU A 26 -16.07 -8.50 -2.57
C LEU A 26 -15.30 -9.69 -3.16
N ASP A 27 -15.25 -9.77 -4.49
CA ASP A 27 -14.53 -10.84 -5.21
C ASP A 27 -13.02 -10.54 -5.17
N VAL A 28 -12.25 -11.41 -4.50
CA VAL A 28 -10.81 -11.24 -4.29
C VAL A 28 -10.02 -12.47 -4.69
N THR A 29 -9.01 -12.25 -5.53
CA THR A 29 -7.94 -13.19 -5.82
C THR A 29 -6.66 -12.71 -5.14
N VAL A 30 -5.82 -13.63 -4.69
CA VAL A 30 -4.53 -13.32 -4.09
C VAL A 30 -3.39 -13.83 -4.95
N ALA A 31 -2.31 -13.05 -5.09
CA ALA A 31 -1.05 -13.49 -5.66
C ALA A 31 -0.01 -13.64 -4.56
N VAL A 32 0.56 -14.83 -4.43
CA VAL A 32 1.49 -15.20 -3.35
C VAL A 32 2.61 -16.09 -3.88
N ARG A 33 3.82 -15.95 -3.33
CA ARG A 33 4.99 -16.74 -3.77
C ARG A 33 4.95 -18.20 -3.32
N GLN A 34 4.24 -18.48 -2.25
CA GLN A 34 4.16 -19.78 -1.59
C GLN A 34 2.71 -20.08 -1.22
N ALA A 35 2.47 -21.13 -0.43
CA ALA A 35 1.15 -21.49 0.05
C ALA A 35 0.40 -20.28 0.62
N ASN A 36 -0.85 -20.13 0.23
CA ASN A 36 -1.73 -19.06 0.67
C ASN A 36 -1.95 -19.12 2.19
N LYS A 37 -1.75 -18.01 2.87
CA LYS A 37 -2.00 -17.84 4.30
C LYS A 37 -3.29 -17.06 4.58
N THR A 38 -3.98 -16.58 3.54
CA THR A 38 -5.24 -15.86 3.67
C THR A 38 -6.43 -16.81 3.57
N GLN A 39 -7.64 -16.30 3.73
CA GLN A 39 -8.87 -17.06 3.55
C GLN A 39 -9.41 -17.04 2.11
N ALA A 40 -8.75 -16.32 1.19
CA ALA A 40 -9.17 -16.27 -0.21
C ALA A 40 -9.04 -17.65 -0.87
N SER A 41 -10.08 -18.06 -1.60
CA SER A 41 -10.11 -19.33 -2.33
C SER A 41 -9.47 -19.23 -3.71
N GLN A 42 -9.45 -18.03 -4.30
CA GLN A 42 -8.83 -17.79 -5.61
C GLN A 42 -7.37 -17.36 -5.41
N VAL A 43 -6.44 -18.16 -5.92
CA VAL A 43 -5.01 -18.00 -5.63
C VAL A 43 -4.18 -18.16 -6.89
N ILE A 44 -3.28 -17.21 -7.11
CA ILE A 44 -2.20 -17.27 -8.09
C ILE A 44 -0.90 -17.51 -7.31
N ILE A 45 -0.27 -18.66 -7.49
CA ILE A 45 1.02 -18.97 -6.85
C ILE A 45 2.13 -18.58 -7.80
N LYS A 46 2.61 -17.35 -7.70
CA LYS A 46 3.73 -16.77 -8.47
C LYS A 46 4.43 -15.71 -7.65
N ASP A 47 5.73 -15.51 -7.91
CA ASP A 47 6.40 -14.29 -7.47
C ASP A 47 5.78 -13.07 -8.18
N LEU A 48 5.80 -11.89 -7.54
CA LEU A 48 5.31 -10.65 -8.13
C LEU A 48 5.96 -10.40 -9.50
N PHE A 49 7.26 -10.63 -9.61
CA PHE A 49 8.02 -10.40 -10.85
C PHE A 49 7.76 -11.44 -11.94
N ASP A 50 7.13 -12.56 -11.63
CA ASP A 50 6.69 -13.59 -12.58
C ASP A 50 5.24 -13.41 -13.06
N LEU A 51 4.50 -12.46 -12.47
CA LEU A 51 3.16 -12.11 -12.94
C LEU A 51 3.24 -11.54 -14.35
N THR A 52 2.29 -11.89 -15.19
CA THR A 52 2.19 -11.44 -16.58
C THR A 52 0.92 -10.63 -16.80
N ALA A 53 0.84 -9.90 -17.90
CA ALA A 53 -0.38 -9.19 -18.28
C ALA A 53 -1.60 -10.12 -18.37
N ALA A 54 -1.42 -11.38 -18.78
CA ALA A 54 -2.49 -12.36 -18.80
C ALA A 54 -2.99 -12.73 -17.39
N ASP A 55 -2.10 -12.80 -16.42
CA ASP A 55 -2.45 -13.10 -15.03
C ASP A 55 -3.30 -11.99 -14.39
N VAL A 56 -3.10 -10.73 -14.81
CA VAL A 56 -3.76 -9.56 -14.19
C VAL A 56 -4.87 -8.93 -15.05
N SER A 57 -5.13 -9.46 -16.23
CA SER A 57 -6.03 -8.85 -17.24
C SER A 57 -7.49 -8.69 -16.81
N ASN A 58 -7.96 -9.51 -15.88
CA ASN A 58 -9.36 -9.56 -15.47
C ASN A 58 -9.67 -8.77 -14.19
N PHE A 59 -8.69 -8.07 -13.62
CA PHE A 59 -8.88 -7.32 -12.38
C PHE A 59 -9.10 -5.84 -12.65
N ASP A 60 -10.09 -5.26 -11.99
CA ASP A 60 -10.36 -3.82 -12.02
C ASP A 60 -9.43 -3.06 -11.08
N VAL A 61 -9.04 -3.70 -9.96
CA VAL A 61 -8.18 -3.11 -8.94
C VAL A 61 -7.11 -4.11 -8.51
N VAL A 62 -5.87 -3.71 -8.64
CA VAL A 62 -4.69 -4.44 -8.14
C VAL A 62 -4.16 -3.71 -6.92
N ILE A 63 -4.11 -4.40 -5.78
CA ILE A 63 -3.57 -3.87 -4.53
C ILE A 63 -2.20 -4.48 -4.31
N ASP A 64 -1.17 -3.64 -4.37
CA ASP A 64 0.21 -4.02 -4.10
C ASP A 64 0.51 -3.91 -2.61
N ALA A 65 0.59 -5.05 -1.92
CA ALA A 65 1.00 -5.17 -0.53
C ALA A 65 2.44 -5.69 -0.40
N PHE A 66 3.27 -5.50 -1.43
CA PHE A 66 4.67 -5.88 -1.43
C PHE A 66 5.46 -5.13 -0.37
N GLY A 67 6.42 -5.81 0.25
CA GLY A 67 7.37 -5.24 1.18
C GLY A 67 8.68 -6.00 1.17
N ALA A 68 9.79 -5.27 1.15
CA ALA A 68 11.15 -5.81 1.23
C ALA A 68 11.92 -5.06 2.31
N TRP A 69 12.63 -5.82 3.15
CA TRP A 69 13.34 -5.29 4.33
C TRP A 69 14.86 -5.51 4.24
N ALA A 70 15.29 -6.58 3.56
CA ALA A 70 16.69 -6.88 3.38
C ALA A 70 17.34 -5.80 2.49
N PRO A 71 18.54 -5.30 2.84
CA PRO A 71 19.19 -4.21 2.11
C PRO A 71 19.32 -4.46 0.60
N GLU A 72 19.62 -5.69 0.19
CA GLU A 72 19.73 -6.10 -1.21
C GLU A 72 18.40 -6.13 -1.95
N ALA A 73 17.29 -6.20 -1.23
CA ALA A 73 15.94 -6.24 -1.79
C ALA A 73 15.24 -4.86 -1.80
N LEU A 74 15.81 -3.83 -1.16
CA LEU A 74 15.20 -2.49 -1.11
C LEU A 74 14.92 -1.88 -2.48
N PRO A 75 15.76 -2.04 -3.53
CA PRO A 75 15.44 -1.54 -4.87
C PRO A 75 14.15 -2.14 -5.46
N GLN A 76 13.69 -3.26 -4.95
CA GLN A 76 12.46 -3.89 -5.39
C GLN A 76 11.21 -3.05 -5.05
N HIS A 77 11.27 -2.11 -4.12
CA HIS A 77 10.19 -1.14 -3.90
C HIS A 77 9.92 -0.25 -5.13
N THR A 78 10.90 -0.03 -5.97
CA THR A 78 10.74 0.67 -7.24
C THR A 78 10.42 -0.29 -8.38
N SER A 79 11.20 -1.36 -8.54
CA SER A 79 11.05 -2.28 -9.67
C SER A 79 9.73 -3.08 -9.64
N SER A 80 9.17 -3.34 -8.46
CA SER A 80 7.84 -3.96 -8.33
C SER A 80 6.73 -3.07 -8.91
N LEU A 81 6.79 -1.76 -8.63
CA LEU A 81 5.82 -0.80 -9.16
C LEU A 81 5.94 -0.65 -10.68
N GLU A 82 7.17 -0.59 -11.20
CA GLU A 82 7.42 -0.58 -12.64
C GLU A 82 6.87 -1.84 -13.32
N HIS A 83 7.11 -3.01 -12.72
CA HIS A 83 6.63 -4.27 -13.24
C HIS A 83 5.11 -4.33 -13.25
N LEU A 84 4.45 -4.05 -12.12
CA LEU A 84 2.99 -4.04 -12.03
C LEU A 84 2.36 -3.04 -12.99
N ALA A 85 2.91 -1.83 -13.09
CA ALA A 85 2.42 -0.83 -14.04
C ALA A 85 2.53 -1.29 -15.50
N ALA A 86 3.60 -2.03 -15.85
CA ALA A 86 3.81 -2.52 -17.20
C ALA A 86 2.83 -3.63 -17.62
N ILE A 87 2.33 -4.42 -16.67
CA ILE A 87 1.43 -5.54 -16.94
C ILE A 87 -0.05 -5.22 -16.65
N LEU A 88 -0.34 -4.09 -16.00
CA LEU A 88 -1.68 -3.70 -15.61
C LEU A 88 -2.59 -3.50 -16.82
N ALA A 89 -3.85 -3.94 -16.73
CA ALA A 89 -4.83 -3.67 -17.78
C ALA A 89 -5.08 -2.14 -17.91
N PRO A 90 -5.36 -1.61 -19.11
CA PRO A 90 -5.43 -0.15 -19.35
C PRO A 90 -6.43 0.61 -18.47
N ASN A 91 -7.50 -0.04 -18.01
CA ASN A 91 -8.54 0.56 -17.17
C ASN A 91 -8.47 0.09 -15.72
N ALA A 92 -7.49 -0.70 -15.38
CA ALA A 92 -7.30 -1.18 -14.01
C ALA A 92 -6.58 -0.12 -13.17
N ARG A 93 -6.83 -0.16 -11.87
CA ARG A 93 -6.24 0.75 -10.90
C ARG A 93 -5.23 0.02 -10.02
N LEU A 94 -4.10 0.67 -9.76
CA LEU A 94 -3.06 0.20 -8.85
C LEU A 94 -3.15 0.93 -7.50
N LEU A 95 -3.48 0.24 -6.43
CA LEU A 95 -3.36 0.75 -5.06
C LEU A 95 -2.10 0.20 -4.43
N VAL A 96 -1.29 1.07 -3.85
CA VAL A 96 0.01 0.70 -3.26
C VAL A 96 -0.02 0.90 -1.75
N VAL A 97 0.29 -0.16 -1.01
CA VAL A 97 0.54 -0.08 0.43
C VAL A 97 1.88 0.62 0.62
N GLY A 98 1.82 1.88 0.99
CA GLY A 98 2.96 2.77 1.08
C GLY A 98 3.61 2.82 2.46
N GLY A 99 4.60 3.70 2.60
CA GLY A 99 5.27 4.01 3.85
C GLY A 99 5.03 5.45 4.30
N ALA A 100 5.21 5.73 5.59
CA ALA A 100 5.07 7.05 6.17
C ALA A 100 6.34 7.93 6.00
N GLY A 101 7.51 7.33 5.80
CA GLY A 101 8.79 8.02 5.85
C GLY A 101 8.97 9.17 4.85
N SER A 102 8.25 9.12 3.72
CA SER A 102 8.27 10.18 2.71
C SER A 102 7.16 11.22 2.88
N LEU A 103 6.31 11.12 3.90
CA LEU A 103 5.35 12.19 4.23
C LEU A 103 6.10 13.46 4.62
N TYR A 104 5.65 14.59 4.13
CA TYR A 104 6.25 15.88 4.46
C TYR A 104 5.88 16.32 5.88
N LEU A 105 6.78 17.03 6.53
CA LEU A 105 6.56 17.52 7.90
C LEU A 105 5.60 18.73 7.93
N ASP A 106 5.52 19.48 6.85
CA ASP A 106 4.64 20.62 6.70
C ASP A 106 4.27 20.91 5.24
N ALA A 107 3.45 21.92 5.03
CA ALA A 107 2.94 22.32 3.72
C ALA A 107 3.99 22.93 2.79
N SER A 108 5.22 23.20 3.25
CA SER A 108 6.32 23.67 2.38
C SER A 108 6.91 22.53 1.53
N HIS A 109 6.67 21.28 1.93
CA HIS A 109 7.16 20.06 1.27
C HIS A 109 8.72 20.03 1.15
N THR A 110 9.42 20.66 2.11
CA THR A 110 10.89 20.76 2.07
C THR A 110 11.59 19.65 2.85
N ALA A 111 10.95 19.09 3.88
CA ALA A 111 11.50 18.05 4.72
C ALA A 111 10.49 16.91 4.87
N ALA A 112 10.98 15.67 4.83
CA ALA A 112 10.18 14.48 5.02
C ALA A 112 10.36 13.88 6.42
N LEU A 113 9.42 13.06 6.86
CA LEU A 113 9.46 12.40 8.17
C LEU A 113 10.77 11.63 8.40
N LYS A 114 11.29 10.92 7.37
CA LYS A 114 12.55 10.18 7.46
C LYS A 114 13.78 11.06 7.76
N ASP A 115 13.68 12.36 7.50
CA ASP A 115 14.77 13.32 7.68
C ASP A 115 14.66 14.05 9.04
N SER A 116 13.62 13.77 9.84
CA SER A 116 13.44 14.35 11.17
C SER A 116 14.39 13.73 12.21
N ASP A 117 14.75 14.49 13.23
CA ASP A 117 15.70 14.07 14.28
C ASP A 117 15.25 12.85 15.08
N GLY A 118 13.95 12.59 15.16
CA GLY A 118 13.38 11.45 15.88
C GLY A 118 13.18 10.20 15.03
N PHE A 119 13.49 10.24 13.74
CA PHE A 119 13.28 9.07 12.88
C PHE A 119 14.35 7.99 13.11
N PRO A 120 13.96 6.72 13.34
CA PRO A 120 14.94 5.67 13.65
C PRO A 120 15.89 5.42 12.47
N GLU A 121 17.19 5.50 12.72
CA GLU A 121 18.24 5.30 11.69
C GLU A 121 18.09 3.96 10.93
N ALA A 122 17.71 2.91 11.65
CA ALA A 122 17.54 1.57 11.06
C ALA A 122 16.47 1.52 9.97
N PHE A 123 15.49 2.44 9.98
CA PHE A 123 14.40 2.47 9.00
C PHE A 123 14.65 3.47 7.86
N LYS A 124 15.67 4.31 7.94
CA LYS A 124 15.97 5.31 6.89
C LYS A 124 16.21 4.69 5.51
N PRO A 125 16.97 3.59 5.37
CA PRO A 125 17.16 2.95 4.06
C PRO A 125 15.83 2.48 3.44
N LEU A 126 14.97 1.84 4.23
CA LEU A 126 13.66 1.40 3.79
C LEU A 126 12.78 2.59 3.41
N ALA A 127 12.70 3.61 4.27
CA ALA A 127 11.91 4.82 4.02
C ALA A 127 12.35 5.54 2.74
N SER A 128 13.67 5.58 2.47
CA SER A 128 14.23 6.16 1.25
C SER A 128 13.84 5.33 0.02
N ALA A 129 14.00 4.00 0.06
CA ALA A 129 13.64 3.13 -1.04
C ALA A 129 12.13 3.20 -1.38
N MET A 130 11.27 3.26 -0.37
CA MET A 130 9.82 3.45 -0.57
C MET A 130 9.50 4.83 -1.14
N GLY A 131 10.20 5.88 -0.72
CA GLY A 131 10.07 7.23 -1.26
C GLY A 131 10.51 7.31 -2.73
N GLU A 132 11.60 6.63 -3.10
CA GLU A 132 12.05 6.49 -4.49
C GLU A 132 11.01 5.76 -5.34
N GLY A 133 10.44 4.68 -4.81
CA GLY A 133 9.34 3.96 -5.46
C GLY A 133 8.13 4.87 -5.73
N LEU A 134 7.72 5.69 -4.76
CA LEU A 134 6.66 6.68 -4.97
C LEU A 134 7.05 7.73 -6.03
N ALA A 135 8.27 8.25 -5.99
CA ALA A 135 8.74 9.21 -6.99
C ALA A 135 8.70 8.60 -8.40
N ARG A 136 9.08 7.34 -8.55
CA ARG A 136 8.98 6.61 -9.81
C ARG A 136 7.53 6.40 -10.23
N LEU A 137 6.65 5.97 -9.32
CA LEU A 137 5.23 5.75 -9.58
C LEU A 137 4.56 6.99 -10.15
N ARG A 138 4.91 8.18 -9.67
CA ARG A 138 4.40 9.48 -10.16
C ARG A 138 4.71 9.74 -11.66
N THR A 139 5.70 9.06 -12.21
CA THR A 139 6.10 9.19 -13.63
C THR A 139 5.48 8.12 -14.53
N LEU A 140 4.83 7.11 -13.97
CA LEU A 140 4.22 6.02 -14.74
C LEU A 140 2.83 6.40 -15.22
N ASP A 141 2.48 5.96 -16.43
CA ASP A 141 1.17 6.24 -17.04
C ASP A 141 0.14 5.16 -16.70
N VAL A 142 -0.19 5.08 -15.41
CA VAL A 142 -1.24 4.20 -14.86
C VAL A 142 -2.11 4.98 -13.88
N ASP A 143 -3.30 4.50 -13.62
CA ASP A 143 -4.13 5.02 -12.55
C ASP A 143 -3.68 4.41 -11.22
N TRP A 144 -3.14 5.22 -10.31
CA TRP A 144 -2.57 4.76 -9.06
C TRP A 144 -3.04 5.57 -7.86
N THR A 145 -3.03 4.92 -6.69
CA THR A 145 -3.12 5.60 -5.39
C THR A 145 -2.06 4.99 -4.46
N TYR A 146 -1.26 5.84 -3.85
CA TYR A 146 -0.27 5.43 -2.86
C TYR A 146 -0.77 5.79 -1.46
N LEU A 147 -0.98 4.78 -0.61
CA LEU A 147 -1.52 4.98 0.74
C LEU A 147 -0.40 4.91 1.77
N SER A 148 0.04 6.08 2.25
CA SER A 148 0.96 6.18 3.38
C SER A 148 0.21 5.91 4.69
N PRO A 149 0.68 4.99 5.54
CA PRO A 149 0.13 4.83 6.88
C PRO A 149 0.56 6.00 7.80
N ALA A 150 0.05 6.00 9.02
CA ALA A 150 0.55 6.84 10.10
C ALA A 150 2.02 6.53 10.43
N ALA A 151 2.70 7.47 11.11
CA ALA A 151 4.09 7.29 11.53
C ALA A 151 4.28 6.07 12.43
N ASP A 152 3.35 5.84 13.36
CA ASP A 152 3.26 4.61 14.17
C ASP A 152 2.20 3.68 13.58
N PHE A 153 2.67 2.70 12.82
CA PHE A 153 1.84 1.73 12.09
C PHE A 153 1.82 0.39 12.81
N VAL A 154 0.76 0.13 13.59
CA VAL A 154 0.68 -0.94 14.59
C VAL A 154 0.12 -2.22 13.95
N ALA A 155 0.98 -3.22 13.71
CA ALA A 155 0.61 -4.45 13.00
C ALA A 155 -0.51 -5.24 13.69
N ASP A 156 -0.41 -5.39 15.01
CA ASP A 156 -1.36 -6.15 15.84
C ASP A 156 -2.28 -5.21 16.65
N GLY A 157 -2.41 -3.95 16.20
CA GLY A 157 -3.28 -2.95 16.81
C GLY A 157 -4.75 -3.30 16.67
N GLU A 158 -5.54 -2.91 17.65
CA GLU A 158 -6.98 -3.09 17.67
C GLU A 158 -7.66 -2.29 16.55
N LYS A 159 -8.71 -2.87 15.95
CA LYS A 159 -9.57 -2.16 15.00
C LYS A 159 -10.51 -1.22 15.77
N LYS A 160 -10.31 0.09 15.62
CA LYS A 160 -11.17 1.12 16.25
C LYS A 160 -12.37 1.48 15.39
N GLY A 161 -12.35 1.17 14.09
CA GLY A 161 -13.45 1.41 13.17
C GLY A 161 -13.60 2.85 12.69
N HIS A 162 -12.57 3.67 12.86
CA HIS A 162 -12.51 5.04 12.34
C HIS A 162 -11.09 5.40 11.90
N TYR A 163 -10.98 6.31 10.97
CA TYR A 163 -9.71 6.87 10.49
C TYR A 163 -9.97 8.20 9.77
N VAL A 164 -8.92 8.95 9.55
CA VAL A 164 -8.90 10.19 8.78
C VAL A 164 -8.00 9.99 7.57
N ILE A 165 -8.45 10.43 6.40
CA ILE A 165 -7.65 10.45 5.17
C ILE A 165 -7.16 11.88 4.96
N GLU A 166 -5.85 12.01 4.83
CA GLU A 166 -5.14 13.26 4.56
C GLU A 166 -4.29 13.12 3.28
N GLY A 167 -3.50 14.11 2.96
CA GLY A 167 -2.68 14.14 1.74
C GLY A 167 -1.20 13.86 1.96
N GLU A 168 -0.36 14.75 1.42
CA GLU A 168 1.10 14.64 1.36
C GLU A 168 1.79 14.91 2.69
N VAL A 169 1.12 15.58 3.63
CA VAL A 169 1.71 16.02 4.90
C VAL A 169 1.37 15.03 6.00
N LEU A 170 2.36 14.74 6.85
CA LEU A 170 2.14 13.99 8.08
C LEU A 170 1.20 14.78 9.00
N THR A 171 0.13 14.16 9.42
CA THR A 171 -0.81 14.74 10.38
C THR A 171 -0.86 13.92 11.68
N THR A 172 -1.30 14.55 12.74
CA THR A 172 -1.44 13.98 14.07
C THR A 172 -2.85 14.23 14.61
N ASP A 173 -3.22 13.48 15.63
CA ASP A 173 -4.41 13.76 16.42
C ASP A 173 -4.20 14.98 17.33
N ASP A 174 -5.20 15.33 18.13
CA ASP A 174 -5.17 16.46 19.07
C ASP A 174 -4.10 16.32 20.17
N LYS A 175 -3.51 15.13 20.32
CA LYS A 175 -2.44 14.85 21.28
C LYS A 175 -1.06 14.84 20.62
N GLY A 176 -0.98 15.15 19.33
CA GLY A 176 0.27 15.13 18.57
C GLY A 176 0.71 13.72 18.16
N VAL A 177 -0.19 12.72 18.14
CA VAL A 177 0.12 11.34 17.80
C VAL A 177 -0.34 11.02 16.38
N SER A 178 0.56 10.44 15.57
CA SER A 178 0.24 9.86 14.27
C SER A 178 0.31 8.34 14.39
N GLN A 179 -0.83 7.68 14.53
CA GLN A 179 -0.91 6.24 14.77
C GLN A 179 -2.09 5.62 14.01
N LEU A 180 -1.94 4.36 13.59
CA LEU A 180 -3.00 3.59 12.95
C LEU A 180 -2.72 2.09 13.07
N SER A 181 -3.77 1.27 13.31
CA SER A 181 -3.64 -0.18 13.19
C SER A 181 -3.65 -0.67 11.74
N TYR A 182 -3.05 -1.82 11.49
CA TYR A 182 -3.17 -2.49 10.19
C TYR A 182 -4.63 -2.83 9.85
N ALA A 183 -5.46 -3.10 10.85
CA ALA A 183 -6.86 -3.42 10.66
C ALA A 183 -7.68 -2.22 10.16
N ASP A 184 -7.49 -1.02 10.74
CA ASP A 184 -8.15 0.19 10.25
C ASP A 184 -7.54 0.69 8.95
N TYR A 185 -6.22 0.53 8.76
CA TYR A 185 -5.57 0.78 7.46
C TYR A 185 -6.20 -0.07 6.34
N ALA A 186 -6.43 -1.37 6.59
CA ALA A 186 -7.09 -2.24 5.62
C ALA A 186 -8.50 -1.76 5.28
N THR A 187 -9.24 -1.26 6.28
CA THR A 187 -10.55 -0.64 6.06
C THR A 187 -10.44 0.57 5.12
N ALA A 188 -9.46 1.47 5.37
CA ALA A 188 -9.22 2.63 4.51
C ALA A 188 -8.82 2.24 3.08
N VAL A 189 -7.94 1.24 2.92
CA VAL A 189 -7.55 0.70 1.60
C VAL A 189 -8.78 0.25 0.81
N VAL A 190 -9.66 -0.53 1.43
CA VAL A 190 -10.86 -1.05 0.75
C VAL A 190 -11.86 0.05 0.46
N ASP A 191 -12.05 1.02 1.36
CA ASP A 191 -12.90 2.18 1.11
C ASP A 191 -12.40 3.01 -0.09
N ILE A 192 -11.09 3.26 -0.17
CA ILE A 192 -10.48 3.97 -1.30
C ILE A 192 -10.61 3.17 -2.58
N ALA A 193 -10.36 1.85 -2.53
CA ALA A 193 -10.45 0.95 -3.68
C ALA A 193 -11.87 0.92 -4.30
N THR A 194 -12.89 1.11 -3.48
CA THR A 194 -14.31 1.08 -3.90
C THR A 194 -14.93 2.45 -4.14
N SER A 195 -14.27 3.54 -3.70
CA SER A 195 -14.86 4.89 -3.72
C SER A 195 -14.82 5.58 -5.09
N GLY A 196 -13.96 5.14 -6.02
CA GLY A 196 -13.69 5.86 -7.26
C GLY A 196 -13.07 7.25 -7.05
N ARG A 197 -12.30 7.44 -5.98
CA ARG A 197 -11.61 8.69 -5.60
C ARG A 197 -10.11 8.47 -5.50
N TYR A 198 -9.34 9.56 -5.39
CA TYR A 198 -7.90 9.55 -5.15
C TYR A 198 -7.09 8.94 -6.30
N HIS A 199 -7.26 9.48 -7.51
CA HIS A 199 -6.57 9.04 -8.71
C HIS A 199 -5.24 9.77 -8.91
N ARG A 200 -4.16 9.03 -9.15
CA ARG A 200 -2.79 9.55 -9.38
C ARG A 200 -2.30 10.44 -8.24
N GLU A 201 -2.61 10.06 -7.01
CA GLU A 201 -2.20 10.82 -5.84
C GLU A 201 -1.77 9.92 -4.67
N ARG A 202 -0.98 10.50 -3.78
CA ARG A 202 -0.73 9.93 -2.48
C ARG A 202 -1.73 10.47 -1.46
N VAL A 203 -2.22 9.57 -0.62
CA VAL A 203 -2.98 9.90 0.58
C VAL A 203 -2.27 9.33 1.81
N SER A 204 -2.51 9.91 2.96
CA SER A 204 -2.09 9.37 4.25
C SER A 204 -3.30 9.04 5.11
N VAL A 205 -3.13 8.05 5.99
CA VAL A 205 -4.22 7.55 6.82
C VAL A 205 -3.76 7.44 8.27
N ARG A 206 -4.54 7.98 9.19
CA ARG A 206 -4.32 7.89 10.65
C ARG A 206 -5.63 7.79 11.41
N TRP A 207 -5.55 7.49 12.68
CA TRP A 207 -6.67 7.68 13.61
C TRP A 207 -6.96 9.16 13.87
#